data_e87aa8a5bb16a580f8ceaf6e24b0c7cc
#
_entry.id   e87aa8a5bb16a580f8ceaf6e24b0c7cc
#
_cell.length_a   1.000
_cell.length_b   1.000
_cell.length_c   1.000
_cell.angle_alpha   90.00
_cell.angle_beta   90.00
_cell.angle_gamma   90.00
#
_symmetry.space_group_name_H-M   'P 1'
#
loop_
_entity.id
_entity.type
_entity.pdbx_description
1 polymer ?
#
loop_
_entity_poly.entity_id
_entity_poly.type
_entity_poly.pdbx_seq_one_letter_code
_entity_poly.pdbx_strand_id
1 'polypeptide(L)'
;MRVYQKIKEGNKERIQMFEGVVIRTDNKGQHTSRITVRKVASGVGVEKSFLLHSPLVEKVEIVRRAKVRRNFLSFLRKRSGKSARLTAVKFDREAVNAVRDKHAEEEAARLKEEKAKEAAEKKAAEEAKQAELDAKAAEVAARHAEN
;
A
#
# COMPACT_ATOMS: atom_id res chain seq x y z
N MET A 1 -8.20 -2.76 13.77
CA MET A 1 -7.85 -3.03 12.36
C MET A 1 -8.37 -1.91 11.50
N ARG A 2 -7.62 -1.54 10.48
CA ARG A 2 -8.02 -0.60 9.41
C ARG A 2 -8.09 -1.35 8.11
N VAL A 3 -9.18 -1.18 7.38
CA VAL A 3 -9.37 -1.77 6.04
C VAL A 3 -9.52 -0.63 5.05
N TYR A 4 -8.69 -0.62 4.03
CA TYR A 4 -8.70 0.35 2.93
C TYR A 4 -9.43 -0.28 1.75
N GLN A 5 -10.56 0.30 1.36
CA GLN A 5 -11.40 -0.20 0.28
C GLN A 5 -11.51 0.82 -0.84
N LYS A 6 -11.33 0.37 -2.07
CA LYS A 6 -11.62 1.16 -3.27
C LYS A 6 -13.11 1.27 -3.49
N ILE A 7 -13.60 2.47 -3.67
CA ILE A 7 -14.99 2.77 -4.00
C ILE A 7 -15.01 3.53 -5.31
N LYS A 8 -15.86 3.09 -6.23
CA LYS A 8 -16.15 3.79 -7.50
C LYS A 8 -17.38 4.64 -7.33
N GLU A 9 -17.23 5.92 -7.59
CA GLU A 9 -18.32 6.91 -7.59
C GLU A 9 -18.38 7.55 -8.99
N GLY A 10 -19.21 6.97 -9.85
CA GLY A 10 -19.22 7.35 -11.27
C GLY A 10 -17.86 7.07 -11.94
N ASN A 11 -17.23 8.12 -12.48
CA ASN A 11 -15.92 8.03 -13.14
C ASN A 11 -14.72 8.24 -12.18
N LYS A 12 -14.96 8.42 -10.88
CA LYS A 12 -13.89 8.64 -9.90
C LYS A 12 -13.76 7.42 -9.00
N GLU A 13 -12.51 7.05 -8.73
CA GLU A 13 -12.17 6.03 -7.73
C GLU A 13 -11.56 6.71 -6.51
N ARG A 14 -12.01 6.32 -5.33
CA ARG A 14 -11.42 6.77 -4.07
C ARG A 14 -11.21 5.62 -3.10
N ILE A 15 -10.22 5.78 -2.22
CA ILE A 15 -9.94 4.84 -1.15
C ILE A 15 -10.67 5.30 0.10
N GLN A 16 -11.51 4.44 0.66
CA GLN A 16 -12.17 4.67 1.92
C GLN A 16 -11.61 3.77 3.01
N MET A 17 -11.18 4.37 4.12
CA MET A 17 -10.72 3.65 5.29
C MET A 17 -11.88 3.33 6.23
N PHE A 18 -11.95 2.08 6.69
CA PHE A 18 -12.87 1.62 7.72
C PHE A 18 -12.08 1.08 8.91
N GLU A 19 -12.07 1.81 10.03
CA GLU A 19 -11.39 1.39 11.26
C GLU A 19 -12.40 0.82 12.26
N GLY A 20 -12.08 -0.34 12.85
CA GLY A 20 -12.95 -0.97 13.83
C GLY A 20 -12.34 -2.22 14.47
N VAL A 21 -13.16 -2.92 15.21
CA VAL A 21 -12.83 -4.21 15.84
C VAL A 21 -13.34 -5.34 14.97
N VAL A 22 -12.48 -6.33 14.69
CA VAL A 22 -12.92 -7.56 14.02
C VAL A 22 -13.75 -8.37 14.97
N ILE A 23 -15.01 -8.60 14.63
CA ILE A 23 -15.95 -9.37 15.47
C ILE A 23 -16.07 -10.82 15.00
N ARG A 24 -15.79 -11.08 13.72
CA ARG A 24 -15.93 -12.41 13.12
C ARG A 24 -14.95 -12.58 11.98
N THR A 25 -14.49 -13.82 11.82
CA THR A 25 -13.70 -14.26 10.66
C THR A 25 -14.29 -15.56 10.13
N ASP A 26 -14.57 -15.62 8.83
CA ASP A 26 -15.15 -16.79 8.17
C ASP A 26 -14.18 -17.32 7.11
N ASN A 27 -14.29 -18.61 6.80
CA ASN A 27 -13.58 -19.29 5.71
C ASN A 27 -12.07 -19.03 5.70
N LYS A 28 -11.40 -19.17 6.85
CA LYS A 28 -9.96 -18.93 6.98
C LYS A 28 -9.17 -19.81 6.01
N GLY A 29 -8.21 -19.20 5.31
CA GLY A 29 -7.34 -19.91 4.38
C GLY A 29 -7.96 -20.22 3.01
N GLN A 30 -9.16 -19.75 2.73
CA GLN A 30 -9.82 -19.92 1.44
C GLN A 30 -9.92 -18.58 0.68
N HIS A 31 -10.13 -18.63 -0.63
CA HIS A 31 -10.37 -17.43 -1.45
C HIS A 31 -11.58 -16.61 -0.99
N THR A 32 -12.55 -17.28 -0.36
CA THR A 32 -13.74 -16.67 0.24
C THR A 32 -13.53 -16.15 1.65
N SER A 33 -12.27 -16.09 2.13
CA SER A 33 -11.93 -15.57 3.46
C SER A 33 -12.53 -14.19 3.68
N ARG A 34 -13.33 -14.07 4.76
CA ARG A 34 -14.08 -12.87 5.07
C ARG A 34 -13.85 -12.45 6.52
N ILE A 35 -13.72 -11.16 6.73
CA ILE A 35 -13.69 -10.54 8.04
C ILE A 35 -14.87 -9.58 8.19
N THR A 36 -15.50 -9.60 9.36
CA THR A 36 -16.53 -8.60 9.71
C THR A 36 -15.96 -7.66 10.75
N VAL A 37 -15.91 -6.38 10.40
CA VAL A 37 -15.37 -5.30 11.23
C VAL A 37 -16.53 -4.44 11.76
N ARG A 38 -16.52 -4.15 13.06
CA ARG A 38 -17.51 -3.31 13.75
C ARG A 38 -16.87 -2.05 14.26
N LYS A 39 -17.51 -0.92 14.00
CA LYS A 39 -17.23 0.35 14.67
C LYS A 39 -18.51 0.96 15.23
N VAL A 40 -18.38 1.83 16.20
CA VAL A 40 -19.48 2.68 16.66
C VAL A 40 -19.25 4.08 16.11
N ALA A 41 -20.21 4.56 15.32
CA ALA A 41 -20.19 5.89 14.73
C ALA A 41 -21.43 6.65 15.21
N SER A 42 -21.26 7.79 15.85
CA SER A 42 -22.36 8.63 16.38
C SER A 42 -23.37 7.83 17.23
N GLY A 43 -22.85 6.93 18.10
CA GLY A 43 -23.69 6.08 18.95
C GLY A 43 -24.29 4.85 18.27
N VAL A 44 -24.20 4.75 16.95
CA VAL A 44 -24.74 3.62 16.17
C VAL A 44 -23.63 2.61 15.86
N GLY A 45 -23.90 1.33 16.11
CA GLY A 45 -23.00 0.24 15.77
C GLY A 45 -23.09 -0.14 14.28
N VAL A 46 -22.05 0.11 13.52
CA VAL A 46 -21.95 -0.23 12.11
C VAL A 46 -21.05 -1.43 11.94
N GLU A 47 -21.52 -2.44 11.19
CA GLU A 47 -20.76 -3.65 10.85
C GLU A 47 -20.62 -3.75 9.34
N LYS A 48 -19.38 -3.98 8.89
CA LYS A 48 -19.08 -4.19 7.48
C LYS A 48 -18.24 -5.44 7.30
N SER A 49 -18.62 -6.28 6.35
CA SER A 49 -17.87 -7.48 5.98
C SER A 49 -17.02 -7.22 4.76
N PHE A 50 -15.77 -7.69 4.80
CA PHE A 50 -14.81 -7.55 3.72
C PHE A 50 -14.31 -8.92 3.31
N LEU A 51 -14.31 -9.21 2.02
CA LEU A 51 -13.62 -10.36 1.43
C LEU A 51 -12.15 -9.98 1.29
N LEU A 52 -11.25 -10.72 1.96
CA LEU A 52 -9.82 -10.36 2.02
C LEU A 52 -9.12 -10.42 0.66
N HIS A 53 -9.53 -11.35 -0.19
CA HIS A 53 -8.96 -11.53 -1.53
C HIS A 53 -9.71 -10.75 -2.63
N SER A 54 -10.62 -9.85 -2.24
CA SER A 54 -11.31 -8.99 -3.22
C SER A 54 -10.38 -7.90 -3.75
N PRO A 55 -10.37 -7.62 -5.07
CA PRO A 55 -9.61 -6.50 -5.65
C PRO A 55 -10.07 -5.13 -5.14
N LEU A 56 -11.24 -5.06 -4.50
CA LEU A 56 -11.72 -3.84 -3.87
C LEU A 56 -11.02 -3.54 -2.54
N VAL A 57 -10.42 -4.54 -1.89
CA VAL A 57 -9.65 -4.37 -0.66
C VAL A 57 -8.20 -4.16 -1.05
N GLU A 58 -7.70 -2.92 -0.86
CA GLU A 58 -6.34 -2.57 -1.23
C GLU A 58 -5.35 -2.96 -0.13
N LYS A 59 -5.67 -2.63 1.12
CA LYS A 59 -4.78 -2.85 2.25
C LYS A 59 -5.56 -3.12 3.53
N VAL A 60 -5.00 -3.97 4.38
CA VAL A 60 -5.50 -4.25 5.73
C VAL A 60 -4.39 -4.03 6.73
N GLU A 61 -4.59 -3.12 7.70
CA GLU A 61 -3.62 -2.83 8.75
C GLU A 61 -4.10 -3.30 10.11
N ILE A 62 -3.24 -3.98 10.85
CA ILE A 62 -3.50 -4.39 12.23
C ILE A 62 -2.99 -3.30 13.17
N VAL A 63 -3.90 -2.56 13.79
CA VAL A 63 -3.57 -1.47 14.74
C VAL A 63 -3.31 -1.99 16.14
N ARG A 64 -4.12 -2.94 16.59
CA ARG A 64 -4.02 -3.57 17.91
C ARG A 64 -4.40 -5.04 17.84
N ARG A 65 -3.79 -5.84 18.68
CA ARG A 65 -4.10 -7.25 18.88
C ARG A 65 -4.65 -7.48 20.28
N ALA A 66 -5.67 -8.31 20.38
CA ALA A 66 -6.29 -8.64 21.66
C ALA A 66 -6.46 -10.16 21.83
N LYS A 67 -6.37 -10.64 23.06
CA LYS A 67 -6.61 -12.04 23.40
C LYS A 67 -8.11 -12.26 23.51
N VAL A 68 -8.64 -13.20 22.73
CA VAL A 68 -10.05 -13.58 22.77
C VAL A 68 -10.17 -15.11 22.80
N ARG A 69 -11.23 -15.62 23.43
CA ARG A 69 -11.49 -17.07 23.53
C ARG A 69 -12.38 -17.60 22.40
N ARG A 70 -13.23 -16.72 21.82
CA ARG A 70 -14.22 -17.09 20.82
C ARG A 70 -13.85 -16.48 19.47
N ASN A 71 -14.15 -17.18 18.39
CA ASN A 71 -13.98 -16.70 17.04
C ASN A 71 -14.98 -15.59 16.69
N PHE A 72 -16.23 -15.71 17.19
CA PHE A 72 -17.28 -14.72 16.98
C PHE A 72 -17.57 -13.94 18.27
N LEU A 73 -17.34 -12.63 18.23
CA LEU A 73 -17.45 -11.72 19.35
C LEU A 73 -18.81 -11.01 19.36
N SER A 74 -19.91 -11.77 19.25
CA SER A 74 -21.28 -11.22 19.19
C SER A 74 -21.65 -10.36 20.41
N PHE A 75 -21.07 -10.67 21.58
CA PHE A 75 -21.31 -9.92 22.81
C PHE A 75 -20.89 -8.45 22.75
N LEU A 76 -19.96 -8.09 21.85
CA LEU A 76 -19.54 -6.69 21.66
C LEU A 76 -20.67 -5.81 21.12
N ARG A 77 -21.71 -6.39 20.55
CA ARG A 77 -22.90 -5.66 20.08
C ARG A 77 -23.69 -5.03 21.24
N LYS A 78 -23.69 -5.72 22.40
CA LYS A 78 -24.43 -5.31 23.60
C LYS A 78 -23.58 -4.54 24.60
N ARG A 79 -22.25 -4.49 24.40
CA ARG A 79 -21.33 -3.86 25.35
C ARG A 79 -20.82 -2.52 24.81
N SER A 80 -20.68 -1.54 25.69
CA SER A 80 -20.15 -0.23 25.40
C SER A 80 -19.16 0.24 26.49
N GLY A 81 -18.36 1.25 26.20
CA GLY A 81 -17.43 1.85 27.16
C GLY A 81 -16.38 0.85 27.68
N LYS A 82 -16.21 0.80 28.98
CA LYS A 82 -15.20 -0.05 29.66
C LYS A 82 -15.44 -1.54 29.44
N SER A 83 -16.70 -1.98 29.39
CA SER A 83 -17.07 -3.41 29.22
C SER A 83 -16.79 -3.95 27.81
N ALA A 84 -16.64 -3.09 26.82
CA ALA A 84 -16.28 -3.45 25.44
C ALA A 84 -14.77 -3.54 25.22
N ARG A 85 -13.94 -3.15 26.19
CA ARG A 85 -12.48 -3.21 26.07
C ARG A 85 -11.99 -4.65 26.09
N LEU A 86 -11.18 -5.02 25.11
CA LEU A 86 -10.52 -6.31 25.03
C LEU A 86 -9.12 -6.23 25.64
N THR A 87 -8.65 -7.32 26.25
CA THR A 87 -7.29 -7.40 26.81
C THR A 87 -6.27 -7.34 25.68
N ALA A 88 -5.44 -6.29 25.70
CA ALA A 88 -4.41 -6.09 24.67
C ALA A 88 -3.28 -7.12 24.84
N VAL A 89 -2.73 -7.54 23.70
CA VAL A 89 -1.53 -8.37 23.62
C VAL A 89 -0.45 -7.56 22.94
N LYS A 90 0.76 -7.61 23.46
CA LYS A 90 1.94 -7.00 22.81
C LYS A 90 2.18 -7.68 21.47
N PHE A 91 2.41 -6.92 20.43
CA PHE A 91 2.81 -7.39 19.12
C PHE A 91 3.59 -6.29 18.40
N ASP A 92 4.46 -6.69 17.52
CA ASP A 92 5.17 -5.76 16.65
C ASP A 92 4.25 -5.34 15.49
N ARG A 93 3.84 -4.07 15.52
CA ARG A 93 2.93 -3.51 14.53
C ARG A 93 3.60 -3.37 13.17
N GLU A 94 4.88 -2.97 13.15
CA GLU A 94 5.60 -2.71 11.91
C GLU A 94 5.88 -4.02 11.18
N ALA A 95 6.38 -5.03 11.88
CA ALA A 95 6.66 -6.34 11.31
C ALA A 95 5.39 -7.04 10.76
N VAL A 96 4.24 -6.87 11.44
CA VAL A 96 2.97 -7.51 11.01
C VAL A 96 2.33 -6.78 9.83
N ASN A 97 2.48 -5.45 9.74
CA ASN A 97 1.91 -4.65 8.67
C ASN A 97 2.90 -4.41 7.51
N ALA A 98 4.16 -4.78 7.67
CA ALA A 98 5.11 -4.85 6.57
C ALA A 98 4.65 -5.95 5.61
N VAL A 99 3.76 -5.60 4.70
CA VAL A 99 3.37 -6.46 3.59
C VAL A 99 4.60 -6.54 2.69
N ARG A 100 5.27 -7.67 2.72
CA ARG A 100 6.29 -8.00 1.72
C ARG A 100 5.54 -8.42 0.45
N ASP A 101 5.04 -7.48 -0.28
CA ASP A 101 4.64 -7.69 -1.65
C ASP A 101 5.91 -7.85 -2.49
N LYS A 102 6.45 -9.09 -2.50
CA LYS A 102 7.61 -9.45 -3.31
C LYS A 102 7.45 -8.97 -4.75
N HIS A 103 6.24 -9.10 -5.29
CA HIS A 103 5.92 -8.60 -6.63
C HIS A 103 6.02 -7.07 -6.73
N ALA A 104 5.52 -6.32 -5.75
CA ALA A 104 5.63 -4.87 -5.76
C ALA A 104 7.07 -4.39 -5.54
N GLU A 105 7.87 -5.11 -4.73
CA GLU A 105 9.30 -4.84 -4.55
C GLU A 105 10.09 -5.16 -5.82
N GLU A 106 9.80 -6.29 -6.48
CA GLU A 106 10.42 -6.67 -7.75
C GLU A 106 10.04 -5.71 -8.89
N GLU A 107 8.78 -5.30 -8.96
CA GLU A 107 8.30 -4.33 -9.95
C GLU A 107 8.89 -2.94 -9.73
N ALA A 108 8.97 -2.49 -8.49
CA ALA A 108 9.63 -1.25 -8.12
C ALA A 108 11.15 -1.28 -8.38
N ALA A 109 11.80 -2.43 -8.17
CA ALA A 109 13.21 -2.63 -8.49
C ALA A 109 13.44 -2.59 -10.00
N ARG A 110 12.63 -3.29 -10.80
CA ARG A 110 12.68 -3.24 -12.27
C ARG A 110 12.46 -1.84 -12.82
N LEU A 111 11.46 -1.12 -12.28
CA LEU A 111 11.18 0.25 -12.72
C LEU A 111 12.30 1.23 -12.38
N LYS A 112 12.98 1.02 -11.24
CA LYS A 112 14.17 1.80 -10.89
C LYS A 112 15.35 1.49 -11.80
N GLU A 113 15.55 0.22 -12.12
CA GLU A 113 16.62 -0.22 -13.00
C GLU A 113 16.41 0.29 -14.44
N GLU A 114 15.17 0.25 -14.92
CA GLU A 114 14.80 0.78 -16.25
C GLU A 114 15.02 2.30 -16.33
N LYS A 115 14.57 3.04 -15.30
CA LYS A 115 14.84 4.49 -15.21
C LYS A 115 16.32 4.82 -15.08
N ALA A 116 17.09 4.00 -14.39
CA ALA A 116 18.53 4.18 -14.27
C ALA A 116 19.23 3.93 -15.62
N LYS A 117 18.82 2.93 -16.37
CA LYS A 117 19.33 2.66 -17.75
C LYS A 117 18.99 3.80 -18.70
N GLU A 118 17.73 4.26 -18.68
CA GLU A 118 17.28 5.39 -19.50
C GLU A 118 18.01 6.69 -19.18
N ALA A 119 18.26 6.94 -17.87
CA ALA A 119 19.04 8.09 -17.45
C ALA A 119 20.52 8.00 -17.84
N ALA A 120 21.09 6.80 -17.79
CA ALA A 120 22.48 6.56 -18.24
C ALA A 120 22.62 6.72 -19.75
N GLU A 121 21.65 6.22 -20.52
CA GLU A 121 21.61 6.33 -21.97
C GLU A 121 21.44 7.80 -22.44
N LYS A 122 20.58 8.55 -21.76
CA LYS A 122 20.43 10.01 -21.99
C LYS A 122 21.70 10.77 -21.70
N LYS A 123 22.38 10.45 -20.59
CA LYS A 123 23.69 11.09 -20.28
C LYS A 123 24.74 10.74 -21.29
N ALA A 124 24.86 9.49 -21.71
CA ALA A 124 25.81 9.08 -22.72
C ALA A 124 25.54 9.76 -24.09
N ALA A 125 24.27 9.90 -24.47
CA ALA A 125 23.87 10.60 -25.68
C ALA A 125 24.15 12.11 -25.61
N GLU A 126 24.02 12.71 -24.44
CA GLU A 126 24.31 14.13 -24.21
C GLU A 126 25.82 14.40 -24.22
N GLU A 127 26.63 13.53 -23.57
CA GLU A 127 28.08 13.58 -23.62
C GLU A 127 28.62 13.37 -25.02
N ALA A 128 28.06 12.45 -25.81
CA ALA A 128 28.44 12.26 -27.18
C ALA A 128 28.16 13.49 -28.06
N LYS A 129 27.00 14.13 -27.89
CA LYS A 129 26.68 15.38 -28.59
C LYS A 129 27.60 16.52 -28.17
N GLN A 130 27.93 16.60 -26.90
CA GLN A 130 28.87 17.63 -26.40
C GLN A 130 30.26 17.45 -26.99
N ALA A 131 30.75 16.20 -27.00
CA ALA A 131 32.05 15.86 -27.62
C ALA A 131 32.08 16.18 -29.13
N GLU A 132 30.98 15.94 -29.84
CA GLU A 132 30.89 16.28 -31.27
C GLU A 132 30.88 17.79 -31.50
N LEU A 133 30.23 18.57 -30.65
CA LEU A 133 30.23 20.03 -30.69
C LEU A 133 31.63 20.59 -30.40
N ASP A 134 32.30 20.03 -29.39
CA ASP A 134 33.67 20.44 -29.01
C ASP A 134 34.68 20.09 -30.12
N ALA A 135 34.53 18.94 -30.76
CA ALA A 135 35.35 18.56 -31.92
C ALA A 135 35.16 19.50 -33.11
N LYS A 136 33.90 19.86 -33.41
CA LYS A 136 33.60 20.86 -34.48
C LYS A 136 34.14 22.25 -34.15
N ALA A 137 34.05 22.66 -32.89
CA ALA A 137 34.61 23.94 -32.43
C ALA A 137 36.14 24.00 -32.55
N ALA A 138 36.82 22.87 -32.22
CA ALA A 138 38.27 22.74 -32.39
C ALA A 138 38.70 22.76 -33.88
N GLU A 139 37.95 22.13 -34.76
CA GLU A 139 38.20 22.18 -36.21
C GLU A 139 38.03 23.59 -36.80
N VAL A 140 37.02 24.31 -36.36
CA VAL A 140 36.82 25.72 -36.77
C VAL A 140 37.95 26.60 -36.25
N ALA A 141 38.37 26.42 -34.99
CA ALA A 141 39.48 27.15 -34.40
C ALA A 141 40.81 26.89 -35.15
N ALA A 142 41.05 25.62 -35.56
CA ALA A 142 42.27 25.28 -36.32
C ALA A 142 42.25 25.94 -37.72
N ARG A 143 41.11 26.02 -38.40
CA ARG A 143 40.99 26.73 -39.68
C ARG A 143 41.20 28.24 -39.60
N HIS A 144 40.87 28.88 -38.45
CA HIS A 144 41.13 30.27 -38.23
C HIS A 144 42.58 30.58 -37.82
N ALA A 145 43.33 29.59 -37.39
CA ALA A 145 44.76 29.77 -37.07
C ALA A 145 45.70 29.63 -38.27
N GLU A 146 45.23 29.02 -39.38
CA GLU A 146 45.98 28.89 -40.64
C GLU A 146 45.83 30.01 -41.64
N ASN A 147 44.97 30.98 -41.39
CA ASN A 147 44.77 32.18 -42.19
C ASN A 147 45.28 33.45 -41.47
#